data_e3fae3ad4c9f8eb515690bfe91571cd4
#
_entry.id   e3fae3ad4c9f8eb515690bfe91571cd4
#
_cell.length_a   1.000
_cell.length_b   1.000
_cell.length_c   1.000
_cell.angle_alpha   90.00
_cell.angle_beta   90.00
_cell.angle_gamma   90.00
#
_symmetry.space_group_name_H-M   'P 1'
#
loop_
_entity.id
_entity.type
_entity.pdbx_description
1 polymer ?
#
loop_
_entity_poly.entity_id
_entity_poly.type
_entity_poly.pdbx_seq_one_letter_code
_entity_poly.pdbx_strand_id
1 'polypeptide(L)'
;FMMVFNGGNNNLYIQFNFIIMSSFFLLIVKEKNYLAHIKNLFLRNKTPFTLFTIFIIFLIFQITPLPIEWISFFSPEKYDILEKLEFKGSFNSISLSLTNSYFSLLNYLTLFLYLIIFKSLFYRKKDIFRFYYFLVFLGAFAASVAIYFYLIGNPNFLIINNKWSKNAASGFFINRTVFASFLVLCFLSGIEYLKKLNII
;
A
#
# COMPACT_ATOMS: atom_id res chain seq x y z
N PHE A 1 6.49 8.57 -1.13
CA PHE A 1 6.39 10.03 -1.09
C PHE A 1 4.93 10.48 -1.13
N MET A 2 4.14 9.95 -2.04
CA MET A 2 2.73 10.28 -2.20
C MET A 2 1.87 9.89 -0.99
N MET A 3 2.09 8.74 -0.33
CA MET A 3 1.38 8.35 0.92
C MET A 3 1.53 9.39 2.03
N VAL A 4 2.69 10.07 2.07
CA VAL A 4 2.99 11.11 3.07
C VAL A 4 2.12 12.34 2.87
N PHE A 5 1.76 12.69 1.64
CA PHE A 5 1.02 13.92 1.34
C PHE A 5 -0.50 13.83 1.52
N ASN A 6 -1.10 12.66 1.59
CA ASN A 6 -2.57 12.56 1.65
C ASN A 6 -3.12 11.45 2.56
N GLY A 7 -2.34 10.94 3.50
CA GLY A 7 -2.80 9.90 4.44
C GLY A 7 -3.21 8.58 3.81
N GLY A 8 -3.01 8.39 2.51
CA GLY A 8 -3.13 7.11 1.83
C GLY A 8 -4.54 6.57 1.58
N ASN A 9 -5.60 7.30 1.94
CA ASN A 9 -6.97 6.76 1.88
C ASN A 9 -7.89 7.49 0.88
N ASN A 10 -7.34 8.13 -0.13
CA ASN A 10 -8.14 8.75 -1.19
C ASN A 10 -8.14 7.87 -2.44
N ASN A 11 -9.30 7.63 -3.02
CA ASN A 11 -9.50 6.77 -4.20
C ASN A 11 -8.64 7.21 -5.40
N LEU A 12 -8.55 8.50 -5.67
CA LEU A 12 -7.67 9.06 -6.71
C LEU A 12 -6.20 8.71 -6.47
N TYR A 13 -5.82 8.65 -5.22
CA TYR A 13 -4.47 8.37 -4.78
C TYR A 13 -4.06 6.92 -5.02
N ILE A 14 -4.98 5.98 -4.74
CA ILE A 14 -4.80 4.56 -4.99
C ILE A 14 -4.62 4.32 -6.49
N GLN A 15 -5.45 4.94 -7.33
CA GLN A 15 -5.33 4.86 -8.79
C GLN A 15 -3.99 5.42 -9.29
N PHE A 16 -3.59 6.59 -8.79
CA PHE A 16 -2.35 7.25 -9.20
C PHE A 16 -1.11 6.42 -8.80
N ASN A 17 -1.11 5.87 -7.60
CA ASN A 17 -0.06 4.94 -7.14
C ASN A 17 0.02 3.69 -8.01
N PHE A 18 -1.12 3.10 -8.35
CA PHE A 18 -1.16 1.92 -9.21
C PHE A 18 -0.58 2.22 -10.60
N ILE A 19 -0.95 3.35 -11.20
CA ILE A 19 -0.44 3.77 -12.52
C ILE A 19 1.08 3.98 -12.46
N ILE A 20 1.58 4.72 -11.46
CA ILE A 20 3.02 4.96 -11.30
C ILE A 20 3.78 3.64 -11.11
N MET A 21 3.31 2.77 -10.23
CA MET A 21 3.98 1.51 -9.96
C MET A 21 3.94 0.55 -11.15
N SER A 22 2.83 0.51 -11.88
CA SER A 22 2.71 -0.26 -13.11
C SER A 22 3.68 0.25 -14.19
N SER A 23 3.78 1.57 -14.35
CA SER A 23 4.73 2.19 -15.28
C SER A 23 6.18 1.88 -14.91
N PHE A 24 6.52 1.97 -13.62
CA PHE A 24 7.85 1.63 -13.11
C PHE A 24 8.17 0.15 -13.30
N PHE A 25 7.22 -0.73 -13.06
CA PHE A 25 7.35 -2.16 -13.31
C PHE A 25 7.62 -2.47 -14.78
N LEU A 26 6.90 -1.84 -15.71
CA LEU A 26 7.11 -1.99 -17.13
C LEU A 26 8.51 -1.53 -17.57
N LEU A 27 9.04 -0.46 -16.99
CA LEU A 27 10.41 -0.02 -17.25
C LEU A 27 11.44 -1.06 -16.77
N ILE A 28 11.24 -1.64 -15.60
CA ILE A 28 12.13 -2.68 -15.07
C ILE A 28 12.10 -3.94 -15.91
N VAL A 29 10.92 -4.37 -16.38
CA VAL A 29 10.75 -5.58 -17.20
C VAL A 29 11.47 -5.46 -18.56
N LYS A 30 11.63 -4.25 -19.11
CA LYS A 30 12.41 -4.04 -20.35
C LYS A 30 13.87 -4.44 -20.21
N GLU A 31 14.42 -4.35 -19.02
CA GLU A 31 15.81 -4.71 -18.73
C GLU A 31 15.95 -6.23 -18.51
N LYS A 32 16.61 -6.93 -19.43
CA LYS A 32 16.75 -8.41 -19.41
C LYS A 32 17.29 -8.94 -18.07
N ASN A 33 18.21 -8.22 -17.44
CA ASN A 33 18.79 -8.63 -16.15
C ASN A 33 17.75 -8.69 -15.03
N TYR A 34 16.86 -7.69 -14.96
CA TYR A 34 15.81 -7.66 -13.94
C TYR A 34 14.71 -8.67 -14.20
N LEU A 35 14.39 -8.95 -15.47
CA LEU A 35 13.43 -9.99 -15.83
C LEU A 35 13.84 -11.36 -15.31
N ALA A 36 15.13 -11.72 -15.46
CA ALA A 36 15.69 -12.96 -14.91
C ALA A 36 15.57 -13.01 -13.39
N HIS A 37 15.82 -11.89 -12.70
CA HIS A 37 15.64 -11.81 -11.24
C HIS A 37 14.17 -11.96 -10.82
N ILE A 38 13.25 -11.34 -11.52
CA ILE A 38 11.80 -11.49 -11.28
C ILE A 38 11.39 -12.95 -11.45
N LYS A 39 11.79 -13.60 -12.55
CA LYS A 39 11.51 -15.02 -12.79
C LYS A 39 12.05 -15.90 -11.67
N ASN A 40 13.29 -15.69 -11.23
CA ASN A 40 13.90 -16.43 -10.14
C ASN A 40 13.19 -16.18 -8.81
N LEU A 41 12.70 -14.96 -8.57
CA LEU A 41 11.94 -14.61 -7.39
C LEU A 41 10.64 -15.42 -7.29
N PHE A 42 9.90 -15.53 -8.39
CA PHE A 42 8.70 -16.35 -8.48
C PHE A 42 9.01 -17.84 -8.28
N LEU A 43 10.06 -18.36 -8.92
CA LEU A 43 10.45 -19.76 -8.80
C LEU A 43 10.90 -20.14 -7.38
N ARG A 44 11.58 -19.25 -6.68
CA ARG A 44 12.06 -19.49 -5.30
C ARG A 44 10.96 -19.36 -4.24
N ASN A 45 9.95 -18.55 -4.48
CA ASN A 45 8.90 -18.23 -3.51
C ASN A 45 7.51 -18.65 -4.03
N LYS A 46 7.38 -19.85 -4.56
CA LYS A 46 6.13 -20.34 -5.15
C LYS A 46 4.93 -20.23 -4.21
N THR A 47 5.08 -20.70 -2.97
CA THR A 47 3.98 -20.74 -1.99
C THR A 47 3.37 -19.35 -1.70
N PRO A 48 4.15 -18.29 -1.30
CA PRO A 48 3.55 -17.00 -1.05
C PRO A 48 2.95 -16.37 -2.31
N PHE A 49 3.54 -16.59 -3.49
CA PHE A 49 2.97 -16.08 -4.73
C PHE A 49 1.66 -16.79 -5.11
N THR A 50 1.58 -18.11 -4.91
CA THR A 50 0.35 -18.88 -5.15
C THR A 50 -0.76 -18.41 -4.19
N LEU A 51 -0.47 -18.27 -2.91
CA LEU A 51 -1.44 -17.77 -1.93
C LEU A 51 -1.93 -16.35 -2.28
N PHE A 52 -1.02 -15.48 -2.70
CA PHE A 52 -1.40 -14.14 -3.12
C PHE A 52 -2.27 -14.17 -4.38
N THR A 53 -1.95 -15.01 -5.35
CA THR A 53 -2.77 -15.18 -6.58
C THR A 53 -4.17 -15.67 -6.23
N ILE A 54 -4.31 -16.65 -5.34
CA ILE A 54 -5.61 -17.13 -4.86
C ILE A 54 -6.39 -16.00 -4.20
N PHE A 55 -5.71 -15.20 -3.36
CA PHE A 55 -6.32 -14.04 -2.71
C PHE A 55 -6.82 -13.00 -3.72
N ILE A 56 -6.05 -12.68 -4.76
CA ILE A 56 -6.48 -11.75 -5.81
C ILE A 56 -7.68 -12.31 -6.60
N ILE A 57 -7.66 -13.61 -6.93
CA ILE A 57 -8.79 -14.27 -7.59
C ILE A 57 -10.05 -14.15 -6.72
N PHE A 58 -9.92 -14.35 -5.42
CA PHE A 58 -11.03 -14.19 -4.48
C PHE A 58 -11.58 -12.75 -4.47
N LEU A 59 -10.71 -11.73 -4.47
CA LEU A 59 -11.15 -10.32 -4.55
C LEU A 59 -11.85 -10.02 -5.88
N ILE A 60 -11.35 -10.54 -7.00
CA ILE A 60 -12.02 -10.41 -8.31
C ILE A 60 -13.40 -11.08 -8.28
N PHE A 61 -13.49 -12.27 -7.71
CA PHE A 61 -14.76 -12.98 -7.56
C PHE A 61 -15.80 -12.17 -6.77
N GLN A 62 -15.38 -11.48 -5.70
CA GLN A 62 -16.28 -10.61 -4.93
C GLN A 62 -16.84 -9.42 -5.72
N ILE A 63 -16.10 -8.93 -6.71
CA ILE A 63 -16.48 -7.78 -7.55
C ILE A 63 -17.31 -8.21 -8.76
N THR A 64 -17.10 -9.45 -9.22
CA THR A 64 -17.77 -9.98 -10.42
C THR A 64 -19.28 -10.04 -10.23
N PRO A 65 -20.07 -9.56 -11.21
CA PRO A 65 -21.53 -9.70 -11.16
C PRO A 65 -21.93 -11.17 -11.32
N LEU A 66 -22.61 -11.69 -10.31
CA LEU A 66 -23.09 -13.07 -10.24
C LEU A 66 -24.61 -13.10 -10.30
N PRO A 67 -25.22 -14.21 -10.77
CA PRO A 67 -26.66 -14.44 -10.65
C PRO A 67 -27.14 -14.32 -9.19
N ILE A 68 -28.34 -13.80 -8.98
CA ILE A 68 -28.89 -13.57 -7.63
C ILE A 68 -28.96 -14.87 -6.82
N GLU A 69 -29.22 -16.00 -7.48
CA GLU A 69 -29.24 -17.32 -6.86
C GLU A 69 -27.88 -17.67 -6.19
N TRP A 70 -26.79 -17.29 -6.83
CA TRP A 70 -25.44 -17.49 -6.26
C TRP A 70 -25.16 -16.53 -5.10
N ILE A 71 -25.73 -15.31 -5.16
CA ILE A 71 -25.58 -14.34 -4.07
C ILE A 71 -26.30 -14.84 -2.81
N SER A 72 -27.49 -15.46 -2.94
CA SER A 72 -28.18 -16.05 -1.80
C SER A 72 -27.37 -17.14 -1.10
N PHE A 73 -26.55 -17.87 -1.85
CA PHE A 73 -25.67 -18.90 -1.29
C PHE A 73 -24.37 -18.33 -0.67
N PHE A 74 -23.68 -17.40 -1.37
CA PHE A 74 -22.38 -16.89 -0.94
C PHE A 74 -22.47 -15.71 0.03
N SER A 75 -23.54 -14.94 0.02
CA SER A 75 -23.76 -13.75 0.84
C SER A 75 -25.23 -13.56 1.15
N PRO A 76 -25.81 -14.40 2.03
CA PRO A 76 -27.23 -14.36 2.37
C PRO A 76 -27.67 -13.00 2.93
N GLU A 77 -26.84 -12.36 3.76
CA GLU A 77 -27.13 -11.02 4.29
C GLU A 77 -27.32 -9.97 3.18
N LYS A 78 -26.50 -10.04 2.14
CA LYS A 78 -26.67 -9.14 1.01
C LYS A 78 -27.92 -9.47 0.19
N TYR A 79 -28.23 -10.74 0.05
CA TYR A 79 -29.46 -11.18 -0.61
C TYR A 79 -30.68 -10.60 0.10
N ASP A 80 -30.74 -10.69 1.43
CA ASP A 80 -31.82 -10.11 2.25
C ASP A 80 -31.95 -8.58 2.07
N ILE A 81 -30.81 -7.88 1.93
CA ILE A 81 -30.81 -6.45 1.64
C ILE A 81 -31.38 -6.16 0.26
N LEU A 82 -30.99 -6.93 -0.76
CA LEU A 82 -31.50 -6.77 -2.12
C LEU A 82 -32.99 -7.06 -2.22
N GLU A 83 -33.48 -8.06 -1.50
CA GLU A 83 -34.88 -8.39 -1.41
C GLU A 83 -35.68 -7.27 -0.76
N LYS A 84 -35.23 -6.72 0.37
CA LYS A 84 -35.85 -5.56 1.04
C LYS A 84 -35.89 -4.30 0.18
N LEU A 85 -34.88 -4.15 -0.72
CA LEU A 85 -34.79 -3.02 -1.66
C LEU A 85 -35.59 -3.27 -2.95
N GLU A 86 -36.33 -4.38 -3.04
CA GLU A 86 -37.12 -4.79 -4.24
C GLU A 86 -36.22 -4.77 -5.52
N PHE A 87 -34.98 -5.23 -5.42
CA PHE A 87 -34.05 -5.22 -6.55
C PHE A 87 -34.52 -6.15 -7.67
N LYS A 88 -34.77 -5.59 -8.85
CA LYS A 88 -35.30 -6.31 -10.03
C LYS A 88 -34.21 -6.82 -10.99
N GLY A 89 -32.95 -6.63 -10.70
CA GLY A 89 -31.84 -7.09 -11.54
C GLY A 89 -31.56 -8.58 -11.39
N SER A 90 -31.08 -9.22 -12.46
CA SER A 90 -30.71 -10.66 -12.45
C SER A 90 -29.31 -10.92 -11.94
N PHE A 91 -28.44 -9.90 -11.90
CA PHE A 91 -27.04 -10.01 -11.52
C PHE A 91 -26.66 -8.92 -10.52
N ASN A 92 -25.84 -9.27 -9.54
CA ASN A 92 -25.21 -8.33 -8.62
C ASN A 92 -23.86 -8.90 -8.13
N SER A 93 -23.00 -8.07 -7.52
CA SER A 93 -21.74 -8.53 -6.92
C SER A 93 -21.97 -9.05 -5.49
N ILE A 94 -21.08 -9.89 -4.98
CA ILE A 94 -21.09 -10.32 -3.56
C ILE A 94 -20.77 -9.13 -2.65
N SER A 95 -19.87 -8.24 -3.08
CA SER A 95 -19.49 -7.07 -2.30
C SER A 95 -20.63 -6.11 -2.06
N LEU A 96 -20.78 -5.66 -0.81
CA LEU A 96 -21.74 -4.62 -0.41
C LEU A 96 -21.41 -3.25 -1.04
N SER A 97 -20.12 -2.95 -1.20
CA SER A 97 -19.63 -1.71 -1.81
C SER A 97 -18.64 -2.03 -2.92
N LEU A 98 -19.15 -2.10 -4.15
CA LEU A 98 -18.38 -2.44 -5.34
C LEU A 98 -17.20 -1.48 -5.53
N THR A 99 -17.40 -0.18 -5.30
CA THR A 99 -16.36 0.85 -5.41
C THR A 99 -15.23 0.62 -4.42
N ASN A 100 -15.55 0.36 -3.15
CA ASN A 100 -14.52 0.15 -2.13
C ASN A 100 -13.74 -1.15 -2.38
N SER A 101 -14.42 -2.22 -2.82
CA SER A 101 -13.75 -3.48 -3.16
C SER A 101 -12.83 -3.34 -4.38
N TYR A 102 -13.22 -2.55 -5.38
CA TYR A 102 -12.36 -2.22 -6.51
C TYR A 102 -11.08 -1.47 -6.08
N PHE A 103 -11.21 -0.44 -5.23
CA PHE A 103 -10.05 0.27 -4.70
C PHE A 103 -9.17 -0.59 -3.79
N SER A 104 -9.78 -1.50 -3.03
CA SER A 104 -9.02 -2.49 -2.25
C SER A 104 -8.21 -3.41 -3.16
N LEU A 105 -8.80 -3.92 -4.24
CA LEU A 105 -8.09 -4.72 -5.23
C LEU A 105 -6.89 -3.96 -5.82
N LEU A 106 -7.09 -2.71 -6.27
CA LEU A 106 -6.01 -1.87 -6.79
C LEU A 106 -4.90 -1.66 -5.76
N ASN A 107 -5.27 -1.45 -4.50
CA ASN A 107 -4.29 -1.24 -3.43
C ASN A 107 -3.44 -2.49 -3.19
N TYR A 108 -4.05 -3.68 -3.13
CA TYR A 108 -3.30 -4.94 -3.00
C TYR A 108 -2.41 -5.24 -4.21
N LEU A 109 -2.89 -4.96 -5.43
CA LEU A 109 -2.05 -5.07 -6.63
C LEU A 109 -0.86 -4.10 -6.58
N THR A 110 -1.07 -2.88 -6.11
CA THR A 110 0.00 -1.89 -5.93
C THR A 110 1.04 -2.38 -4.91
N LEU A 111 0.62 -2.90 -3.76
CA LEU A 111 1.51 -3.48 -2.76
C LEU A 111 2.32 -4.65 -3.32
N PHE A 112 1.72 -5.47 -4.16
CA PHE A 112 2.40 -6.56 -4.83
C PHE A 112 3.47 -6.07 -5.83
N LEU A 113 3.14 -5.04 -6.61
CA LEU A 113 4.11 -4.39 -7.48
C LEU A 113 5.28 -3.80 -6.69
N TYR A 114 5.02 -3.12 -5.57
CA TYR A 114 6.07 -2.65 -4.66
C TYR A 114 7.01 -3.77 -4.22
N LEU A 115 6.45 -4.92 -3.82
CA LEU A 115 7.25 -6.06 -3.38
C LEU A 115 8.15 -6.59 -4.49
N ILE A 116 7.62 -6.75 -5.71
CA ILE A 116 8.39 -7.24 -6.86
C ILE A 116 9.48 -6.24 -7.24
N ILE A 117 9.14 -4.96 -7.35
CA ILE A 117 10.08 -3.87 -7.68
C ILE A 117 11.20 -3.82 -6.64
N PHE A 118 10.83 -3.81 -5.36
CA PHE A 118 11.79 -3.76 -4.27
C PHE A 118 12.76 -4.94 -4.32
N LYS A 119 12.24 -6.16 -4.43
CA LYS A 119 13.07 -7.37 -4.51
C LYS A 119 13.95 -7.41 -5.78
N SER A 120 13.49 -6.82 -6.87
CA SER A 120 14.26 -6.74 -8.12
C SER A 120 15.40 -5.73 -8.04
N LEU A 121 15.16 -4.58 -7.40
CA LEU A 121 16.15 -3.51 -7.30
C LEU A 121 17.18 -3.76 -6.18
N PHE A 122 16.72 -4.29 -5.04
CA PHE A 122 17.54 -4.49 -3.84
C PHE A 122 18.01 -5.94 -3.66
N TYR A 123 18.57 -6.54 -4.71
CA TYR A 123 19.08 -7.92 -4.64
C TYR A 123 20.53 -8.00 -4.11
N ARG A 124 21.31 -6.93 -4.23
CA ARG A 124 22.69 -6.86 -3.71
C ARG A 124 22.70 -6.35 -2.26
N LYS A 125 23.52 -6.94 -1.42
CA LYS A 125 23.69 -6.49 -0.01
C LYS A 125 24.03 -5.00 0.10
N LYS A 126 24.81 -4.46 -0.85
CA LYS A 126 25.18 -3.05 -0.91
C LYS A 126 23.99 -2.11 -1.13
N ASP A 127 23.04 -2.52 -1.97
CA ASP A 127 21.87 -1.70 -2.29
C ASP A 127 20.89 -1.69 -1.11
N ILE A 128 20.73 -2.82 -0.42
CA ILE A 128 19.95 -2.91 0.83
C ILE A 128 20.55 -1.97 1.89
N PHE A 129 21.88 -1.92 2.00
CA PHE A 129 22.55 -1.06 2.94
C PHE A 129 22.33 0.44 2.65
N ARG A 130 22.40 0.83 1.37
CA ARG A 130 22.07 2.20 0.94
C ARG A 130 20.61 2.54 1.22
N PHE A 131 19.72 1.57 1.08
CA PHE A 131 18.30 1.76 1.40
C PHE A 131 18.08 1.98 2.89
N TYR A 132 18.77 1.26 3.78
CA TYR A 132 18.71 1.53 5.23
C TYR A 132 19.19 2.95 5.56
N TYR A 133 20.30 3.38 5.00
CA TYR A 133 20.77 4.75 5.16
C TYR A 133 19.73 5.79 4.70
N PHE A 134 19.12 5.55 3.53
CA PHE A 134 18.07 6.42 3.01
C PHE A 134 16.85 6.48 3.94
N LEU A 135 16.41 5.35 4.51
CA LEU A 135 15.30 5.32 5.47
C LEU A 135 15.62 6.11 6.74
N VAL A 136 16.82 5.99 7.27
CA VAL A 136 17.26 6.76 8.45
C VAL A 136 17.21 8.25 8.16
N PHE A 137 17.77 8.68 7.03
CA PHE A 137 17.74 10.07 6.62
C PHE A 137 16.31 10.58 6.44
N LEU A 138 15.45 9.80 5.79
CA LEU A 138 14.04 10.13 5.57
C LEU A 138 13.28 10.25 6.91
N GLY A 139 13.54 9.34 7.84
CA GLY A 139 12.95 9.38 9.19
C GLY A 139 13.37 10.61 9.98
N ALA A 140 14.65 10.95 9.97
CA ALA A 140 15.18 12.16 10.62
C ALA A 140 14.58 13.43 10.01
N PHE A 141 14.49 13.51 8.68
CA PHE A 141 13.85 14.62 7.98
C PHE A 141 12.37 14.75 8.35
N ALA A 142 11.62 13.64 8.30
CA ALA A 142 10.20 13.65 8.64
C ALA A 142 9.95 14.06 10.10
N ALA A 143 10.78 13.59 11.02
CA ALA A 143 10.71 13.97 12.44
C ALA A 143 10.99 15.47 12.64
N SER A 144 12.02 16.01 11.98
CA SER A 144 12.36 17.45 12.05
C SER A 144 11.21 18.32 11.54
N VAL A 145 10.61 17.94 10.40
CA VAL A 145 9.46 18.65 9.84
C VAL A 145 8.24 18.56 10.77
N ALA A 146 8.00 17.39 11.38
CA ALA A 146 6.89 17.22 12.31
C ALA A 146 7.03 18.10 13.57
N ILE A 147 8.25 18.19 14.13
CA ILE A 147 8.55 19.08 15.26
C ILE A 147 8.37 20.54 14.85
N TYR A 148 8.90 20.94 13.70
CA TYR A 148 8.76 22.29 13.19
C TYR A 148 7.29 22.69 13.02
N PHE A 149 6.47 21.84 12.38
CA PHE A 149 5.05 22.10 12.19
C PHE A 149 4.31 22.19 13.54
N TYR A 150 4.64 21.32 14.48
CA TYR A 150 4.05 21.36 15.83
C TYR A 150 4.33 22.70 16.53
N LEU A 151 5.57 23.19 16.45
CA LEU A 151 5.98 24.45 17.11
C LEU A 151 5.27 25.68 16.50
N ILE A 152 4.93 25.66 15.22
CA ILE A 152 4.21 26.77 14.53
C ILE A 152 2.69 26.58 14.54
N GLY A 153 2.16 25.63 15.34
CA GLY A 153 0.71 25.40 15.52
C GLY A 153 0.06 24.55 14.42
N ASN A 154 0.83 23.66 13.76
CA ASN A 154 0.35 22.74 12.73
C ASN A 154 -0.46 23.44 11.62
N PRO A 155 0.11 24.37 10.86
CA PRO A 155 -0.60 25.03 9.78
C PRO A 155 -0.99 24.03 8.69
N ASN A 156 -2.04 24.36 7.95
CA ASN A 156 -2.36 23.62 6.74
C ASN A 156 -1.21 23.77 5.75
N PHE A 157 -0.69 22.66 5.24
CA PHE A 157 0.42 22.67 4.30
C PHE A 157 0.04 21.90 3.03
N LEU A 158 0.07 22.58 1.89
CA LEU A 158 -0.34 22.05 0.59
C LEU A 158 -1.76 21.45 0.63
N ILE A 159 -1.90 20.16 0.39
CA ILE A 159 -3.18 19.43 0.35
C ILE A 159 -3.58 18.91 1.72
N ILE A 160 -2.67 18.98 2.72
CA ILE A 160 -2.88 18.42 4.05
C ILE A 160 -3.66 19.40 4.90
N ASN A 161 -4.85 18.98 5.32
CA ASN A 161 -5.68 19.74 6.22
C ASN A 161 -5.48 19.19 7.65
N ASN A 162 -4.70 19.90 8.46
CA ASN A 162 -4.32 19.48 9.81
C ASN A 162 -5.40 19.69 10.87
N LYS A 163 -6.67 19.80 10.49
CA LYS A 163 -7.79 20.00 11.44
C LYS A 163 -7.83 18.96 12.57
N TRP A 164 -7.37 17.73 12.28
CA TRP A 164 -7.45 16.59 13.20
C TRP A 164 -6.23 16.39 14.10
N SER A 165 -5.11 17.09 13.82
CA SER A 165 -3.83 16.88 14.52
C SER A 165 -3.25 18.14 15.16
N LYS A 166 -4.09 19.14 15.52
CA LYS A 166 -3.61 20.41 16.08
C LYS A 166 -2.68 20.26 17.29
N ASN A 167 -2.89 19.25 18.11
CA ASN A 167 -2.15 19.01 19.35
C ASN A 167 -1.14 17.85 19.25
N ALA A 168 -0.71 17.47 18.05
CA ALA A 168 0.23 16.36 17.86
C ALA A 168 1.21 16.64 16.72
N ALA A 169 2.48 16.28 16.93
CA ALA A 169 3.51 16.32 15.91
C ALA A 169 3.30 15.15 14.93
N SER A 170 2.56 15.37 13.85
CA SER A 170 2.30 14.37 12.80
C SER A 170 2.97 14.69 11.46
N GLY A 171 3.54 15.88 11.30
CA GLY A 171 4.22 16.32 10.10
C GLY A 171 3.33 16.22 8.86
N PHE A 172 3.78 15.44 7.89
CA PHE A 172 3.05 15.18 6.64
C PHE A 172 1.96 14.11 6.78
N PHE A 173 1.83 13.46 7.91
CA PHE A 173 0.88 12.38 8.13
C PHE A 173 -0.40 12.90 8.78
N ILE A 174 -1.55 12.51 8.26
CA ILE A 174 -2.85 12.83 8.86
C ILE A 174 -3.02 12.07 10.19
N ASN A 175 -2.53 10.83 10.25
CA ASN A 175 -2.65 9.98 11.42
C ASN A 175 -1.30 9.87 12.16
N ARG A 176 -1.28 10.34 13.42
CA ARG A 176 -0.11 10.26 14.30
C ARG A 176 0.39 8.84 14.54
N THR A 177 -0.51 7.84 14.57
CA THR A 177 -0.13 6.44 14.76
C THR A 177 0.64 5.89 13.56
N VAL A 178 0.21 6.24 12.35
CA VAL A 178 0.92 5.89 11.11
C VAL A 178 2.29 6.56 11.07
N PHE A 179 2.38 7.82 11.49
CA PHE A 179 3.65 8.53 11.62
C PHE A 179 4.60 7.86 12.63
N ALA A 180 4.10 7.50 13.81
CA ALA A 180 4.89 6.78 14.81
C ALA A 180 5.40 5.44 14.27
N SER A 181 4.56 4.66 13.62
CA SER A 181 4.94 3.39 12.98
C SER A 181 6.02 3.57 11.91
N PHE A 182 5.91 4.63 11.11
CA PHE A 182 6.93 4.99 10.13
C PHE A 182 8.27 5.33 10.79
N LEU A 183 8.28 6.13 11.86
CA LEU A 183 9.50 6.47 12.61
C LEU A 183 10.14 5.24 13.24
N VAL A 184 9.36 4.32 13.81
CA VAL A 184 9.86 3.03 14.34
C VAL A 184 10.54 2.23 13.24
N LEU A 185 9.97 2.15 12.05
CA LEU A 185 10.58 1.45 10.92
C LEU A 185 11.91 2.10 10.50
N CYS A 186 11.97 3.42 10.44
CA CYS A 186 13.20 4.17 10.17
C CYS A 186 14.26 3.94 11.24
N PHE A 187 13.87 3.91 12.52
CA PHE A 187 14.76 3.65 13.66
C PHE A 187 15.34 2.22 13.61
N LEU A 188 14.50 1.21 13.38
CA LEU A 188 14.97 -0.19 13.22
C LEU A 188 15.94 -0.33 12.05
N SER A 189 15.68 0.38 10.95
CA SER A 189 16.61 0.44 9.82
C SER A 189 17.96 1.05 10.21
N GLY A 190 17.95 2.03 11.11
CA GLY A 190 19.15 2.63 11.70
C GLY A 190 19.96 1.63 12.52
N ILE A 191 19.32 0.84 13.37
CA ILE A 191 19.98 -0.22 14.14
C ILE A 191 20.66 -1.22 13.21
N GLU A 192 19.97 -1.69 12.19
CA GLU A 192 20.54 -2.63 11.20
C GLU A 192 21.69 -2.00 10.40
N TYR A 193 21.62 -0.71 10.13
CA TYR A 193 22.72 0.04 9.51
C TYR A 193 23.95 0.07 10.41
N LEU A 194 23.81 0.41 11.71
CA LEU A 194 24.89 0.49 12.69
C LEU A 194 25.53 -0.86 12.98
N LYS A 195 24.75 -1.93 13.11
CA LYS A 195 25.28 -3.30 13.25
C LYS A 195 26.22 -3.67 12.09
N LYS A 196 25.87 -3.26 10.88
CA LYS A 196 26.67 -3.56 9.69
C LYS A 196 27.95 -2.73 9.59
N LEU A 197 28.02 -1.58 10.27
CA LEU A 197 29.23 -0.76 10.42
C LEU A 197 30.14 -1.27 11.57
N ASN A 198 29.75 -2.34 12.28
CA ASN A 198 30.44 -2.85 13.48
C ASN A 198 30.59 -1.78 14.59
N ILE A 199 29.59 -0.88 14.70
CA ILE A 199 29.55 0.17 15.74
C ILE A 199 28.78 -0.29 16.97
N ILE A 200 27.92 -1.30 16.79
CA ILE A 200 27.11 -1.94 17.86
C ILE A 200 27.23 -3.44 17.73
#